data_eb4049280e060aca78a015c30eb5ac41
#
_entry.id   eb4049280e060aca78a015c30eb5ac41
#
_cell.length_a   1.000
_cell.length_b   1.000
_cell.length_c   1.000
_cell.angle_alpha   90.00
_cell.angle_beta   90.00
_cell.angle_gamma   90.00
#
_symmetry.space_group_name_H-M   'P 1'
#
loop_
_entity.id
_entity.type
_entity.pdbx_description
1 polymer ?
#
loop_
_entity_poly.entity_id
_entity_poly.type
_entity_poly.pdbx_seq_one_letter_code
_entity_poly.pdbx_strand_id
1 'polypeptide(L)'
;MPISHLTPILNVRDINASIAWFEKWGWNKCWAWYDSIMMMEGDHRFPILQQSGRAGTPSFAAVGANESEIFLCRGGQGGKGMPTSADYEATSAGVWMSIFVEGVDEIHATCVKEGLTILMPPTDEPWGMREFHLQHPDGHVFRVGQGVGRI
;
A
#
# COMPACT_ATOMS: atom_id res chain seq x y z
N MET A 1 -4.31 -24.54 14.58
CA MET A 1 -4.86 -23.20 14.70
C MET A 1 -4.99 -22.58 13.34
N PRO A 2 -6.18 -22.26 12.96
CA PRO A 2 -6.34 -21.63 11.66
C PRO A 2 -5.86 -20.19 11.67
N ILE A 3 -5.25 -19.81 10.58
CA ILE A 3 -4.84 -18.42 10.35
C ILE A 3 -5.97 -17.77 9.59
N SER A 4 -6.48 -16.64 10.09
CA SER A 4 -7.60 -15.97 9.44
C SER A 4 -7.17 -15.30 8.15
N HIS A 5 -6.13 -14.49 8.24
CA HIS A 5 -5.64 -13.78 7.06
C HIS A 5 -4.29 -13.16 7.40
N LEU A 6 -3.65 -12.62 6.39
CA LEU A 6 -2.37 -11.94 6.56
C LEU A 6 -2.49 -10.56 5.93
N THR A 7 -2.01 -9.56 6.65
CA THR A 7 -2.00 -8.19 6.12
C THR A 7 -0.56 -7.68 6.11
N PRO A 8 -0.01 -7.37 4.95
CA PRO A 8 1.33 -6.80 4.90
C PRO A 8 1.35 -5.37 5.42
N ILE A 9 2.48 -4.96 5.95
CA ILE A 9 2.70 -3.59 6.41
C ILE A 9 3.85 -3.03 5.61
N LEU A 10 3.61 -1.95 4.88
CA LEU A 10 4.63 -1.32 4.07
C LEU A 10 5.13 -0.06 4.73
N ASN A 11 6.44 0.10 4.79
CA ASN A 11 7.03 1.34 5.24
C ASN A 11 6.94 2.36 4.12
N VAL A 12 6.41 3.53 4.42
CA VAL A 12 6.28 4.60 3.44
C VAL A 12 6.70 5.92 4.09
N ARG A 13 7.18 6.83 3.28
CA ARG A 13 7.61 8.14 3.78
C ARG A 13 6.45 9.04 4.12
N ASP A 14 5.40 8.97 3.33
CA ASP A 14 4.26 9.87 3.47
C ASP A 14 2.99 9.06 3.29
N ILE A 15 2.25 8.91 4.37
CA ILE A 15 1.03 8.09 4.35
C ILE A 15 0.00 8.65 3.37
N ASN A 16 -0.21 9.96 3.39
CA ASN A 16 -1.22 10.56 2.51
C ASN A 16 -0.84 10.41 1.04
N ALA A 17 0.42 10.60 0.72
CA ALA A 17 0.89 10.42 -0.66
C ALA A 17 0.74 8.97 -1.10
N SER A 18 1.02 8.03 -0.21
CA SER A 18 0.86 6.61 -0.50
C SER A 18 -0.60 6.25 -0.74
N ILE A 19 -1.50 6.74 0.11
CA ILE A 19 -2.92 6.49 -0.08
C ILE A 19 -3.36 7.00 -1.46
N ALA A 20 -2.96 8.23 -1.80
CA ALA A 20 -3.31 8.79 -3.09
C ALA A 20 -2.77 7.95 -4.26
N TRP A 21 -1.55 7.43 -4.09
CA TRP A 21 -0.96 6.56 -5.10
C TRP A 21 -1.78 5.28 -5.29
N PHE A 22 -2.17 4.65 -4.18
CA PHE A 22 -2.98 3.44 -4.25
C PHE A 22 -4.35 3.71 -4.89
N GLU A 23 -4.94 4.85 -4.57
CA GLU A 23 -6.26 5.18 -5.11
C GLU A 23 -6.26 5.34 -6.62
N LYS A 24 -5.11 5.62 -7.20
CA LYS A 24 -5.02 5.80 -8.65
C LYS A 24 -5.25 4.52 -9.44
N TRP A 25 -5.10 3.36 -8.80
CA TRP A 25 -5.22 2.11 -9.54
C TRP A 25 -6.12 1.07 -8.87
N GLY A 26 -7.06 1.53 -8.07
CA GLY A 26 -8.14 0.65 -7.65
C GLY A 26 -8.26 0.36 -6.16
N TRP A 27 -7.41 0.96 -5.34
CA TRP A 27 -7.49 0.78 -3.91
C TRP A 27 -8.26 1.93 -3.28
N ASN A 28 -8.78 1.72 -2.06
CA ASN A 28 -9.50 2.73 -1.32
C ASN A 28 -8.90 2.88 0.06
N LYS A 29 -8.89 4.10 0.56
CA LYS A 29 -8.51 4.34 1.93
C LYS A 29 -9.54 3.70 2.85
N CYS A 30 -9.08 2.92 3.82
CA CYS A 30 -9.96 2.33 4.81
C CYS A 30 -9.99 3.17 6.07
N TRP A 31 -8.82 3.54 6.59
CA TRP A 31 -8.72 4.38 7.77
C TRP A 31 -7.29 4.93 7.88
N ALA A 32 -7.13 5.92 8.75
CA ALA A 32 -5.83 6.49 9.05
C ALA A 32 -5.77 6.86 10.51
N TRP A 33 -4.59 6.74 11.10
CA TRP A 33 -4.36 6.97 12.52
C TRP A 33 -3.40 8.14 12.71
N TYR A 34 -3.74 9.03 13.66
CA TYR A 34 -2.99 10.26 13.94
C TYR A 34 -2.61 10.27 15.41
N ASP A 35 -1.41 9.82 15.72
CA ASP A 35 -0.98 9.66 17.12
C ASP A 35 -1.10 10.91 17.96
N SER A 36 -0.58 12.01 17.47
CA SER A 36 -0.51 13.21 18.26
C SER A 36 -1.87 13.74 18.64
N ILE A 37 -2.86 13.48 17.82
CA ILE A 37 -4.20 13.98 18.09
C ILE A 37 -4.85 13.24 19.23
N MET A 38 -4.60 11.97 19.32
CA MET A 38 -5.12 11.18 20.39
C MET A 38 -4.67 11.71 21.72
N MET A 39 -3.40 12.05 21.80
CA MET A 39 -2.85 12.49 23.05
C MET A 39 -3.40 13.82 23.50
N MET A 40 -3.63 14.70 22.54
CA MET A 40 -4.09 16.03 22.90
C MET A 40 -5.48 16.07 23.43
N GLU A 41 -6.34 15.23 22.94
CA GLU A 41 -7.74 15.31 23.35
C GLU A 41 -8.09 14.44 24.52
N GLY A 42 -7.24 13.51 24.85
CA GLY A 42 -7.52 12.62 25.94
C GLY A 42 -8.74 11.77 25.75
N ASP A 43 -9.26 11.74 24.58
CA ASP A 43 -10.42 10.96 24.26
C ASP A 43 -9.99 9.70 23.56
N HIS A 44 -10.17 8.61 24.21
CA HIS A 44 -9.64 7.38 23.72
C HIS A 44 -10.58 6.60 22.84
N ARG A 45 -11.70 7.13 22.61
CA ARG A 45 -12.67 6.42 21.82
C ARG A 45 -12.49 6.60 20.36
N PHE A 46 -11.96 7.35 20.02
CA PHE A 46 -11.51 7.60 19.19
C PHE A 46 -11.01 7.38 17.97
N PRO A 47 -10.61 6.37 17.48
CA PRO A 47 -10.19 6.20 16.10
C PRO A 47 -11.14 6.85 15.14
N ILE A 48 -12.36 6.80 15.49
CA ILE A 48 -13.35 7.38 14.61
C ILE A 48 -13.16 8.86 14.45
N LEU A 49 -12.81 9.51 15.51
CA LEU A 49 -12.67 10.94 15.47
C LEU A 49 -11.53 11.39 14.59
N GLN A 50 -10.50 10.59 14.53
CA GLN A 50 -9.35 10.99 13.78
C GLN A 50 -9.53 10.92 12.31
N GLN A 51 -10.52 10.21 11.86
CA GLN A 51 -10.59 9.96 10.44
C GLN A 51 -11.26 11.06 9.66
N SER A 52 -12.10 11.83 10.29
CA SER A 52 -12.85 12.80 9.52
C SER A 52 -12.36 14.20 9.79
N GLY A 53 -11.98 14.87 8.72
CA GLY A 53 -11.67 16.27 8.78
C GLY A 53 -10.43 16.66 9.56
N ARG A 54 -9.61 15.71 9.94
CA ARG A 54 -8.40 16.03 10.68
C ARG A 54 -7.32 16.52 9.77
N ALA A 55 -6.69 17.59 10.17
CA ALA A 55 -5.50 18.07 9.50
C ALA A 55 -4.29 17.34 10.09
N GLY A 56 -3.22 17.29 9.32
CA GLY A 56 -1.99 16.71 9.80
C GLY A 56 -1.63 15.45 9.03
N THR A 57 -0.53 14.82 9.44
CA THR A 57 0.02 13.66 8.77
C THR A 57 -0.20 12.43 9.61
N PRO A 58 -0.90 11.43 9.09
CA PRO A 58 -1.07 10.18 9.84
C PRO A 58 0.23 9.41 9.93
N SER A 59 0.33 8.55 10.94
CA SER A 59 1.48 7.69 11.11
C SER A 59 1.20 6.26 10.68
N PHE A 60 -0.05 5.90 10.52
CA PHE A 60 -0.44 4.56 10.15
C PHE A 60 -1.76 4.61 9.41
N ALA A 61 -1.97 3.72 8.46
CA ALA A 61 -3.20 3.72 7.68
C ALA A 61 -3.43 2.36 7.05
N ALA A 62 -4.60 2.19 6.44
CA ALA A 62 -4.92 1.00 5.68
C ALA A 62 -5.56 1.39 4.36
N VAL A 63 -5.17 0.67 3.31
CA VAL A 63 -5.85 0.73 2.02
C VAL A 63 -6.38 -0.67 1.72
N GLY A 64 -7.49 -0.74 1.01
CA GLY A 64 -8.12 -2.00 0.71
C GLY A 64 -8.69 -2.06 -0.70
N ALA A 65 -8.75 -3.26 -1.22
CA ALA A 65 -9.36 -3.52 -2.53
C ALA A 65 -9.99 -4.91 -2.45
N ASN A 66 -11.31 -4.96 -2.58
CA ASN A 66 -12.09 -6.19 -2.36
C ASN A 66 -11.76 -6.78 -0.98
N GLU A 67 -11.24 -7.98 -0.93
CA GLU A 67 -10.92 -8.61 0.36
C GLU A 67 -9.47 -8.41 0.76
N SER A 68 -8.71 -7.67 -0.03
CA SER A 68 -7.30 -7.45 0.26
C SER A 68 -7.10 -6.16 1.04
N GLU A 69 -6.10 -6.17 1.91
CA GLU A 69 -5.80 -5.01 2.72
C GLU A 69 -4.29 -4.87 2.88
N ILE A 70 -3.81 -3.64 2.86
CA ILE A 70 -2.41 -3.34 3.09
C ILE A 70 -2.35 -2.23 4.13
N PHE A 71 -1.51 -2.42 5.14
CA PHE A 71 -1.25 -1.36 6.11
C PHE A 71 -0.06 -0.53 5.64
N LEU A 72 -0.10 0.74 5.94
CA LEU A 72 0.96 1.69 5.63
C LEU A 72 1.48 2.28 6.93
N CYS A 73 2.77 2.24 7.12
CA CYS A 73 3.39 2.71 8.34
C CYS A 73 4.50 3.68 8.00
N ARG A 74 4.48 4.83 8.61
CA ARG A 74 5.49 5.84 8.32
C ARG A 74 6.75 5.57 9.12
N GLY A 75 7.83 5.30 8.39
CA GLY A 75 9.15 5.22 8.99
C GLY A 75 9.42 4.02 9.88
N GLY A 76 8.69 2.93 9.73
CA GLY A 76 8.96 1.75 10.53
C GLY A 76 7.74 0.89 10.69
N GLN A 77 7.77 0.06 11.72
CA GLN A 77 6.72 -0.91 11.94
C GLN A 77 5.62 -0.40 12.87
N GLY A 78 5.58 0.89 13.08
CA GLY A 78 4.60 1.47 13.96
C GLY A 78 4.99 1.37 15.42
N GLY A 79 4.52 2.30 16.22
CA GLY A 79 4.77 2.28 17.64
C GLY A 79 6.00 3.07 18.03
N LYS A 80 6.40 2.90 19.27
CA LYS A 80 7.51 3.63 19.82
C LYS A 80 8.80 3.27 19.15
N GLY A 81 9.66 4.23 19.00
CA GLY A 81 10.97 3.97 18.45
C GLY A 81 10.99 3.80 16.94
N MET A 82 10.01 4.36 16.29
CA MET A 82 10.02 4.34 14.83
C MET A 82 11.26 5.03 14.30
N PRO A 83 11.83 4.50 13.22
CA PRO A 83 13.04 5.08 12.65
C PRO A 83 12.81 6.52 12.19
N THR A 84 13.87 7.31 12.23
CA THR A 84 13.85 8.63 11.64
C THR A 84 13.85 8.50 10.12
N SER A 85 13.75 9.62 9.43
CA SER A 85 13.83 9.61 7.97
C SER A 85 15.17 9.03 7.50
N ALA A 86 16.25 9.33 8.22
CA ALA A 86 17.54 8.81 7.86
C ALA A 86 17.59 7.29 8.03
N ASP A 87 16.99 6.81 9.11
CA ASP A 87 16.93 5.36 9.35
C ASP A 87 16.09 4.69 8.28
N TYR A 88 15.01 5.33 7.89
CA TYR A 88 14.17 4.83 6.83
C TYR A 88 14.96 4.64 5.55
N GLU A 89 15.70 5.67 5.16
CA GLU A 89 16.49 5.59 3.94
C GLU A 89 17.50 4.45 3.98
N ALA A 90 18.09 4.24 5.14
CA ALA A 90 19.09 3.21 5.29
C ALA A 90 18.51 1.80 5.27
N THR A 91 17.27 1.65 5.73
CA THR A 91 16.70 0.32 5.90
C THR A 91 15.65 -0.05 4.87
N SER A 92 15.14 0.92 4.12
CA SER A 92 14.03 0.66 3.22
C SER A 92 14.53 0.13 1.90
N ALA A 93 14.44 -1.17 1.73
CA ALA A 93 14.83 -1.82 0.48
C ALA A 93 13.63 -2.11 -0.42
N GLY A 94 12.44 -1.84 0.07
CA GLY A 94 11.23 -2.19 -0.64
C GLY A 94 10.93 -3.67 -0.55
N VAL A 95 9.69 -4.03 -0.79
CA VAL A 95 9.29 -5.44 -0.83
C VAL A 95 8.54 -5.71 -2.11
N TRP A 96 8.57 -6.96 -2.54
CA TRP A 96 7.84 -7.41 -3.72
C TRP A 96 6.62 -8.18 -3.28
N MET A 97 5.49 -7.93 -3.93
CA MET A 97 4.25 -8.62 -3.63
C MET A 97 3.56 -8.99 -4.93
N SER A 98 2.87 -10.12 -4.91
CA SER A 98 2.06 -10.52 -6.06
C SER A 98 0.60 -10.18 -5.77
N ILE A 99 -0.05 -9.59 -6.75
CA ILE A 99 -1.48 -9.30 -6.69
C ILE A 99 -2.12 -9.98 -7.88
N PHE A 100 -3.19 -10.73 -7.61
CA PHE A 100 -3.91 -11.43 -8.66
C PHE A 100 -5.15 -10.65 -9.03
N VAL A 101 -5.29 -10.37 -10.31
CA VAL A 101 -6.38 -9.51 -10.80
C VAL A 101 -7.07 -10.16 -11.98
N GLU A 102 -8.21 -9.60 -12.35
CA GLU A 102 -8.84 -9.88 -13.63
C GLU A 102 -8.70 -8.61 -14.44
N GLY A 103 -8.34 -8.75 -15.71
CA GLY A 103 -8.17 -7.58 -16.55
C GLY A 103 -6.82 -6.89 -16.34
N VAL A 104 -5.74 -7.66 -16.38
CA VAL A 104 -4.41 -7.12 -16.14
C VAL A 104 -4.05 -5.99 -17.12
N ASP A 105 -4.47 -6.11 -18.38
CA ASP A 105 -4.15 -5.09 -19.36
C ASP A 105 -4.88 -3.77 -19.09
N GLU A 106 -6.11 -3.84 -18.61
CA GLU A 106 -6.85 -2.63 -18.27
C GLU A 106 -6.25 -1.93 -17.06
N ILE A 107 -5.81 -2.69 -16.08
CA ILE A 107 -5.18 -2.12 -14.91
C ILE A 107 -3.85 -1.46 -15.30
N HIS A 108 -3.09 -2.13 -16.16
CA HIS A 108 -1.86 -1.56 -16.66
C HIS A 108 -2.14 -0.23 -17.39
N ALA A 109 -3.16 -0.21 -18.24
CA ALA A 109 -3.50 1.02 -18.95
C ALA A 109 -3.85 2.15 -18.00
N THR A 110 -4.57 1.84 -16.93
CA THR A 110 -4.88 2.83 -15.90
C THR A 110 -3.60 3.35 -15.26
N CYS A 111 -2.70 2.47 -14.90
CA CYS A 111 -1.43 2.87 -14.27
C CYS A 111 -0.62 3.78 -15.19
N VAL A 112 -0.58 3.47 -16.47
CA VAL A 112 0.14 4.29 -17.45
C VAL A 112 -0.51 5.67 -17.56
N LYS A 113 -1.83 5.69 -17.62
CA LYS A 113 -2.57 6.94 -17.73
C LYS A 113 -2.32 7.83 -16.51
N GLU A 114 -2.21 7.21 -15.34
CA GLU A 114 -1.98 7.95 -14.10
C GLU A 114 -0.52 8.30 -13.89
N GLY A 115 0.36 7.91 -14.80
CA GLY A 115 1.76 8.27 -14.70
C GLY A 115 2.55 7.46 -13.69
N LEU A 116 2.07 6.27 -13.34
CA LEU A 116 2.77 5.43 -12.38
C LEU A 116 3.95 4.73 -13.02
N THR A 117 4.92 4.35 -12.22
CA THR A 117 6.17 3.76 -12.70
C THR A 117 5.99 2.28 -13.02
N ILE A 118 6.15 1.93 -14.28
CA ILE A 118 6.07 0.54 -14.74
C ILE A 118 7.48 0.03 -14.95
N LEU A 119 7.86 -1.02 -14.21
CA LEU A 119 9.17 -1.64 -14.36
C LEU A 119 9.20 -2.65 -15.49
N MET A 120 8.09 -3.31 -15.73
CA MET A 120 7.98 -4.30 -16.79
C MET A 120 6.55 -4.24 -17.34
N PRO A 121 6.37 -4.10 -18.66
CA PRO A 121 5.02 -4.08 -19.22
C PRO A 121 4.37 -5.46 -19.16
N PRO A 122 3.07 -5.57 -19.44
CA PRO A 122 2.41 -6.86 -19.40
C PRO A 122 3.12 -7.88 -20.29
N THR A 123 3.44 -9.00 -19.68
CA THR A 123 4.26 -10.03 -20.30
C THR A 123 3.66 -11.39 -19.95
N ASP A 124 3.55 -12.25 -20.94
CA ASP A 124 3.13 -13.63 -20.72
C ASP A 124 4.33 -14.43 -20.25
N GLU A 125 4.25 -14.92 -19.04
CA GLU A 125 5.36 -15.63 -18.42
C GLU A 125 5.22 -17.13 -18.61
N PRO A 126 6.34 -17.86 -18.63
CA PRO A 126 6.28 -19.31 -18.86
C PRO A 126 5.51 -20.08 -17.80
N TRP A 127 5.28 -19.49 -16.64
CA TRP A 127 4.53 -20.17 -15.59
C TRP A 127 3.02 -19.93 -15.68
N GLY A 128 2.53 -19.46 -16.81
CA GLY A 128 1.09 -19.38 -17.04
C GLY A 128 0.44 -18.11 -16.51
N MET A 129 1.23 -17.08 -16.28
CA MET A 129 0.72 -15.78 -15.81
C MET A 129 1.03 -14.71 -16.85
N ARG A 130 0.13 -13.76 -16.95
CA ARG A 130 0.41 -12.51 -17.65
C ARG A 130 0.51 -11.44 -16.59
N GLU A 131 1.66 -10.80 -16.48
CA GLU A 131 1.88 -9.85 -15.38
C GLU A 131 2.65 -8.63 -15.84
N PHE A 132 2.45 -7.52 -15.11
CA PHE A 132 3.31 -6.36 -15.23
C PHE A 132 3.83 -6.00 -13.83
N HIS A 133 4.92 -5.23 -13.79
CA HIS A 133 5.51 -4.85 -12.52
C HIS A 133 5.35 -3.36 -12.32
N LEU A 134 4.73 -2.98 -11.19
CA LEU A 134 4.40 -1.60 -10.84
C LEU A 134 5.19 -1.21 -9.61
N GLN A 135 5.90 -0.10 -9.68
CA GLN A 135 6.71 0.34 -8.55
C GLN A 135 6.05 1.48 -7.78
N HIS A 136 5.93 1.28 -6.49
CA HIS A 136 5.51 2.32 -5.56
C HIS A 136 6.65 3.33 -5.37
N PRO A 137 6.34 4.60 -5.11
CA PRO A 137 7.39 5.64 -4.95
C PRO A 137 8.46 5.33 -3.92
N ASP A 138 8.16 4.51 -2.93
CA ASP A 138 9.14 4.14 -1.91
C ASP A 138 9.85 2.83 -2.21
N GLY A 139 9.74 2.34 -3.44
CA GLY A 139 10.52 1.20 -3.88
C GLY A 139 9.85 -0.16 -3.79
N HIS A 140 8.65 -0.22 -3.24
CA HIS A 140 7.92 -1.49 -3.20
C HIS A 140 7.46 -1.84 -4.61
N VAL A 141 7.41 -3.13 -4.92
CA VAL A 141 7.05 -3.58 -6.26
C VAL A 141 5.86 -4.53 -6.20
N PHE A 142 4.88 -4.27 -7.03
CA PHE A 142 3.72 -5.12 -7.16
C PHE A 142 3.79 -5.88 -8.47
N ARG A 143 3.78 -7.20 -8.38
CA ARG A 143 3.63 -8.06 -9.54
C ARG A 143 2.13 -8.25 -9.74
N VAL A 144 1.57 -7.52 -10.69
CA VAL A 144 0.13 -7.51 -10.93
C VAL A 144 -0.14 -8.47 -12.08
N GLY A 145 -0.86 -9.54 -11.81
CA GLY A 145 -0.99 -10.60 -12.80
C GLY A 145 -2.31 -11.32 -12.80
N GLN A 146 -2.54 -12.05 -13.88
CA GLN A 146 -3.69 -12.92 -14.00
C GLN A 146 -3.26 -14.20 -14.71
N GLY A 147 -3.97 -15.28 -14.44
CA GLY A 147 -3.70 -16.53 -15.13
C GLY A 147 -4.15 -16.44 -16.57
N VAL A 148 -3.34 -16.94 -17.46
CA VAL A 148 -3.66 -16.93 -18.89
C VAL A 148 -4.00 -18.31 -19.40
N GLY A 149 -4.47 -19.15 -18.52
CA GLY A 149 -4.91 -20.47 -18.87
C GLY A 149 -3.86 -21.51 -18.57
N ARG A 150 -4.25 -22.74 -18.87
CA ARG A 150 -3.38 -23.79 -18.57
C ARG A 150 -2.50 -24.03 -19.66
N ILE A 151 -1.38 -24.43 -19.37
CA ILE A 151 -0.44 -24.80 -20.37
C ILE A 151 -0.52 -26.24 -20.66
#